data_e07213f14db4953e8f2d37177cc7ba80
#
_entry.id   e07213f14db4953e8f2d37177cc7ba80
#
_cell.length_a   1.000
_cell.length_b   1.000
_cell.length_c   1.000
_cell.angle_alpha   90.00
_cell.angle_beta   90.00
_cell.angle_gamma   90.00
#
_symmetry.space_group_name_H-M   'P 1'
#
loop_
_entity.id
_entity.type
_entity.pdbx_description
1 polymer ?
#
loop_
_entity_poly.entity_id
_entity_poly.type
_entity_poly.pdbx_seq_one_letter_code
_entity_poly.pdbx_strand_id
1 'polypeptide(L)'
;MRFGIIAALILIVLTLRQLFMKRKEAVQPDMDGFEDKSKVIHLRPKPVKGKVIIPIVILVVLLALIGSSVYQLHEDEYAVITTFGVPHVVNTSGLKFKVPLIQKKSIVSKNVQGFPIGYNIHTNESVEDESVMISVDFNFVNVDFYVEYRVIDPVKYLYNSQDPVGILKMLCQSYIRDTIGLYNVDDVITTGKSEIQGAIKEKIVNRLLQEDLGLELVNIAMQDAEPPTREVQQAFKAVETSKQEAETAINNANKYANEELPAAEADADEILRQAEAYKAARIAEANGQASRFRELYAEYSRFPEITRQRLFYEMVAKVFPGMKVIILGEDGSELTTVLPLDEFFGAGEAEPPAAPYTSGEVSDLG
;
A
#
# COMPACT_ATOMS: atom_id res chain seq x y z
N MET A 1 20.52 6.62 37.69
CA MET A 1 21.46 6.04 38.70
C MET A 1 22.73 6.85 38.97
N ARG A 2 23.24 7.68 38.06
CA ARG A 2 24.43 8.54 38.30
C ARG A 2 24.21 9.62 39.36
N PHE A 3 22.98 10.10 39.56
CA PHE A 3 22.66 11.13 40.58
C PHE A 3 22.77 10.64 42.02
N GLY A 4 22.44 9.37 42.29
CA GLY A 4 22.54 8.80 43.66
C GLY A 4 23.98 8.64 44.16
N ILE A 5 24.90 8.26 43.23
CA ILE A 5 26.34 8.10 43.55
C ILE A 5 26.99 9.47 43.76
N ILE A 6 26.62 10.46 42.99
CA ILE A 6 27.11 11.84 43.11
C ILE A 6 26.58 12.46 44.41
N ALA A 7 25.29 12.24 44.78
CA ALA A 7 24.72 12.71 46.04
C ALA A 7 25.39 12.06 47.27
N ALA A 8 25.69 10.75 47.20
CA ALA A 8 26.42 10.06 48.27
C ALA A 8 27.87 10.56 48.40
N LEU A 9 28.56 10.80 47.30
CA LEU A 9 29.89 11.39 47.30
C LEU A 9 29.92 12.82 47.82
N ILE A 10 28.95 13.63 47.44
CA ILE A 10 28.79 15.02 47.94
C ILE A 10 28.51 14.98 49.46
N LEU A 11 27.68 14.07 49.95
CA LEU A 11 27.38 13.94 51.39
C LEU A 11 28.60 13.48 52.17
N ILE A 12 29.41 12.57 51.61
CA ILE A 12 30.69 12.13 52.20
C ILE A 12 31.69 13.27 52.23
N VAL A 13 31.83 14.06 51.17
CA VAL A 13 32.73 15.23 51.13
C VAL A 13 32.28 16.32 52.06
N LEU A 14 30.96 16.57 52.20
CA LEU A 14 30.42 17.54 53.15
C LEU A 14 30.63 17.10 54.61
N THR A 15 30.45 15.82 54.94
CA THR A 15 30.70 15.30 56.30
C THR A 15 32.21 15.30 56.62
N LEU A 16 33.08 14.97 55.70
CA LEU A 16 34.55 15.09 55.84
C LEU A 16 34.99 16.56 56.01
N ARG A 17 34.38 17.49 55.23
CA ARG A 17 34.67 18.93 55.35
C ARG A 17 34.22 19.50 56.69
N GLN A 18 33.05 19.07 57.24
CA GLN A 18 32.61 19.47 58.57
C GLN A 18 33.54 18.91 59.69
N LEU A 19 34.05 17.70 59.53
CA LEU A 19 35.04 17.11 60.45
C LEU A 19 36.38 17.84 60.44
N PHE A 20 36.84 18.27 59.25
CA PHE A 20 38.11 19.00 59.06
C PHE A 20 38.01 20.43 59.57
N MET A 21 36.88 21.12 59.41
CA MET A 21 36.68 22.47 59.94
C MET A 21 36.59 22.52 61.46
N LYS A 22 36.01 21.51 62.12
CA LYS A 22 36.00 21.41 63.59
C LYS A 22 37.37 21.15 64.22
N ARG A 23 38.39 20.76 63.42
CA ARG A 23 39.78 20.53 63.91
C ARG A 23 40.64 21.80 63.93
N LYS A 24 40.17 22.88 63.28
CA LYS A 24 40.91 24.17 63.24
C LYS A 24 40.52 25.19 64.31
N GLU A 25 39.40 24.96 65.04
CA GLU A 25 38.91 25.92 66.02
C GLU A 25 39.31 25.61 67.49
N ALA A 26 40.26 24.67 67.70
CA ALA A 26 40.64 24.24 69.05
C ALA A 26 42.02 24.76 69.52
N VAL A 27 42.46 25.94 69.07
CA VAL A 27 43.60 26.63 69.70
C VAL A 27 43.37 28.12 69.67
N GLN A 28 42.84 28.69 70.75
CA GLN A 28 43.12 30.03 71.21
C GLN A 28 43.21 30.03 72.74
N PRO A 29 44.21 30.76 73.32
CA PRO A 29 44.50 30.73 74.74
C PRO A 29 43.59 31.69 75.52
N ASP A 30 43.44 31.38 76.80
CA ASP A 30 42.76 32.14 77.83
C ASP A 30 43.30 33.56 77.99
N MET A 31 42.37 34.54 78.14
CA MET A 31 42.57 35.73 78.95
C MET A 31 41.31 36.06 79.67
N ASP A 32 41.55 36.19 80.98
CA ASP A 32 40.81 36.56 82.14
C ASP A 32 39.53 37.41 82.04
N GLY A 33 38.58 37.04 82.91
CA GLY A 33 37.85 37.92 83.83
C GLY A 33 36.61 38.64 83.27
N PHE A 34 35.45 38.18 83.59
CA PHE A 34 34.39 38.89 84.38
C PHE A 34 33.16 37.99 84.45
N GLU A 35 32.67 37.90 85.72
CA GLU A 35 31.43 37.19 86.07
C GLU A 35 30.22 37.86 85.45
N ASP A 36 29.36 37.08 84.75
CA ASP A 36 27.91 37.32 84.80
C ASP A 36 27.12 36.00 84.74
N LYS A 37 26.23 35.79 85.69
CA LYS A 37 25.42 34.63 85.85
C LYS A 37 24.18 34.67 84.95
N SER A 38 24.26 34.19 83.76
CA SER A 38 23.07 33.77 83.01
C SER A 38 23.22 32.28 82.59
N LYS A 39 22.29 31.44 83.08
CA LYS A 39 22.22 30.00 82.76
C LYS A 39 21.89 29.81 81.31
N VAL A 40 22.87 29.81 80.47
CA VAL A 40 22.75 29.32 79.07
C VAL A 40 22.99 27.80 79.09
N ILE A 41 21.92 27.04 78.82
CA ILE A 41 22.02 25.58 78.65
C ILE A 41 22.78 25.35 77.31
N HIS A 42 24.07 25.22 77.44
CA HIS A 42 24.88 24.75 76.33
C HIS A 42 24.68 23.24 76.18
N LEU A 43 23.77 22.85 75.21
CA LEU A 43 23.75 21.51 74.67
C LEU A 43 25.08 21.27 73.95
N ARG A 44 26.10 20.83 74.65
CA ARG A 44 27.37 20.37 74.04
C ARG A 44 27.03 19.07 73.33
N PRO A 45 27.14 19.04 71.95
CA PRO A 45 27.02 17.79 71.21
C PRO A 45 28.20 16.90 71.67
N LYS A 46 27.91 15.73 72.26
CA LYS A 46 28.94 14.75 72.64
C LYS A 46 29.79 14.47 71.37
N PRO A 47 31.16 14.50 71.52
CA PRO A 47 32.02 14.15 70.43
C PRO A 47 31.76 12.69 70.03
N VAL A 48 31.15 12.49 68.86
CA VAL A 48 30.96 11.14 68.29
C VAL A 48 32.37 10.58 68.06
N LYS A 49 32.72 9.57 68.93
CA LYS A 49 34.02 8.91 68.86
C LYS A 49 34.26 8.43 67.44
N GLY A 50 35.35 8.85 66.82
CA GLY A 50 35.71 8.55 65.39
C GLY A 50 35.65 7.05 65.08
N LYS A 51 35.74 6.18 66.09
CA LYS A 51 35.55 4.73 65.98
C LYS A 51 34.17 4.28 65.53
N VAL A 52 33.12 5.15 65.61
CA VAL A 52 31.73 4.81 65.19
C VAL A 52 31.43 5.37 63.77
N ILE A 53 32.14 6.44 63.38
CA ILE A 53 31.89 7.09 62.07
C ILE A 53 32.46 6.22 60.91
N ILE A 54 33.61 5.61 61.13
CA ILE A 54 34.26 4.75 60.11
C ILE A 54 33.38 3.58 59.68
N PRO A 55 32.79 2.76 60.63
CA PRO A 55 31.88 1.66 60.20
C PRO A 55 30.59 2.15 59.54
N ILE A 56 30.08 3.32 59.92
CA ILE A 56 28.87 3.90 59.28
C ILE A 56 29.20 4.30 57.81
N VAL A 57 30.35 4.92 57.58
CA VAL A 57 30.79 5.27 56.21
C VAL A 57 31.02 4.02 55.39
N ILE A 58 31.66 2.99 55.93
CA ILE A 58 31.85 1.70 55.25
C ILE A 58 30.50 1.06 54.93
N LEU A 59 29.53 1.09 55.84
CA LEU A 59 28.18 0.54 55.62
C LEU A 59 27.45 1.27 54.49
N VAL A 60 27.52 2.61 54.48
CA VAL A 60 26.91 3.42 53.40
C VAL A 60 27.57 3.14 52.05
N VAL A 61 28.87 3.03 51.98
CA VAL A 61 29.62 2.66 50.78
C VAL A 61 29.21 1.25 50.31
N LEU A 62 29.11 0.29 51.23
CA LEU A 62 28.73 -1.08 50.92
C LEU A 62 27.28 -1.16 50.41
N LEU A 63 26.34 -0.42 51.03
CA LEU A 63 24.97 -0.29 50.55
C LEU A 63 24.89 0.36 49.16
N ALA A 64 25.69 1.39 48.90
CA ALA A 64 25.77 2.03 47.60
C ALA A 64 26.36 1.09 46.53
N LEU A 65 27.35 0.27 46.85
CA LEU A 65 27.92 -0.77 45.97
C LEU A 65 26.89 -1.86 45.68
N ILE A 66 26.13 -2.34 46.65
CA ILE A 66 25.08 -3.33 46.44
C ILE A 66 23.97 -2.75 45.57
N GLY A 67 23.54 -1.50 45.77
CA GLY A 67 22.53 -0.82 44.92
C GLY A 67 23.00 -0.62 43.47
N SER A 68 24.29 -0.41 43.23
CA SER A 68 24.86 -0.29 41.88
C SER A 68 25.19 -1.64 41.21
N SER A 69 25.10 -2.74 41.99
CA SER A 69 25.37 -4.10 41.50
C SER A 69 24.22 -4.69 40.69
N VAL A 70 22.98 -4.25 41.00
CA VAL A 70 21.77 -4.80 40.38
C VAL A 70 21.43 -4.03 39.11
N TYR A 71 21.12 -4.76 38.00
CA TYR A 71 20.58 -4.18 36.78
C TYR A 71 19.50 -5.08 36.20
N GLN A 72 18.56 -4.48 35.47
CA GLN A 72 17.54 -5.16 34.74
C GLN A 72 17.94 -5.23 33.28
N LEU A 73 17.73 -6.39 32.64
CA LEU A 73 17.93 -6.62 31.23
C LEU A 73 16.57 -6.92 30.59
N HIS A 74 16.19 -6.18 29.55
CA HIS A 74 14.98 -6.42 28.79
C HIS A 74 15.19 -7.59 27.81
N GLU A 75 14.11 -8.13 27.27
CA GLU A 75 14.16 -9.29 26.37
C GLU A 75 14.77 -8.93 25.02
N ASP A 76 14.59 -7.69 24.59
CA ASP A 76 15.06 -7.09 23.36
C ASP A 76 16.48 -6.49 23.45
N GLU A 77 17.22 -6.82 24.50
CA GLU A 77 18.58 -6.32 24.75
C GLU A 77 19.58 -7.44 24.96
N TYR A 78 20.83 -7.21 24.51
CA TYR A 78 22.02 -7.93 24.95
C TYR A 78 22.74 -7.12 26.01
N ALA A 79 23.19 -7.76 27.06
CA ALA A 79 24.15 -7.15 27.97
C ALA A 79 25.53 -7.79 27.75
N VAL A 80 26.50 -6.98 27.38
CA VAL A 80 27.91 -7.40 27.33
C VAL A 80 28.59 -6.93 28.62
N ILE A 81 29.01 -7.88 29.43
CA ILE A 81 29.71 -7.63 30.68
C ILE A 81 31.19 -7.91 30.45
N THR A 82 32.00 -6.87 30.55
CA THR A 82 33.43 -6.99 30.41
C THR A 82 34.06 -7.08 31.78
N THR A 83 34.72 -8.21 32.07
CA THR A 83 35.42 -8.47 33.33
C THR A 83 36.93 -8.47 33.02
N PHE A 84 37.69 -7.51 33.56
CA PHE A 84 39.15 -7.36 33.29
C PHE A 84 39.51 -7.39 31.80
N GLY A 85 38.66 -6.82 30.93
CA GLY A 85 38.88 -6.78 29.49
C GLY A 85 38.29 -7.94 28.69
N VAL A 86 37.84 -9.03 29.35
CA VAL A 86 37.21 -10.18 28.67
C VAL A 86 35.72 -9.98 28.61
N PRO A 87 35.09 -9.90 27.40
CA PRO A 87 33.68 -9.73 27.23
C PRO A 87 32.92 -11.05 27.40
N HIS A 88 31.78 -11.00 28.10
CA HIS A 88 30.82 -12.09 28.24
C HIS A 88 29.44 -11.60 27.86
N VAL A 89 28.74 -12.32 27.00
CA VAL A 89 27.36 -11.99 26.57
C VAL A 89 26.35 -12.60 27.51
N VAL A 90 25.45 -11.76 28.02
CA VAL A 90 24.27 -12.19 28.76
C VAL A 90 23.04 -11.94 27.89
N ASN A 91 22.37 -13.04 27.47
CA ASN A 91 21.21 -13.00 26.59
C ASN A 91 19.89 -13.28 27.30
N THR A 92 19.91 -13.66 28.58
CA THR A 92 18.72 -13.96 29.36
C THR A 92 18.19 -12.70 30.05
N SER A 93 16.90 -12.37 29.78
CA SER A 93 16.21 -11.27 30.43
C SER A 93 16.04 -11.46 31.96
N GLY A 94 15.73 -10.37 32.63
CA GLY A 94 15.46 -10.36 34.06
C GLY A 94 16.49 -9.59 34.90
N LEU A 95 16.42 -9.80 36.22
CA LEU A 95 17.30 -9.14 37.17
C LEU A 95 18.68 -9.85 37.17
N LYS A 96 19.73 -9.09 36.97
CA LYS A 96 21.12 -9.57 36.93
C LYS A 96 21.99 -8.79 37.88
N PHE A 97 23.09 -9.44 38.28
CA PHE A 97 24.06 -8.84 39.18
C PHE A 97 25.37 -8.61 38.44
N LYS A 98 26.02 -7.48 38.69
CA LYS A 98 27.37 -7.17 38.23
C LYS A 98 28.19 -6.71 39.47
N VAL A 99 29.48 -6.96 39.42
CA VAL A 99 30.43 -6.43 40.41
C VAL A 99 30.80 -5.00 40.00
N PRO A 100 30.31 -3.97 40.73
CA PRO A 100 30.74 -2.60 40.44
C PRO A 100 32.24 -2.46 40.62
N LEU A 101 32.88 -1.57 39.89
CA LEU A 101 34.33 -1.34 39.83
C LEU A 101 35.12 -2.32 38.93
N ILE A 102 34.77 -3.62 38.89
CA ILE A 102 35.51 -4.65 38.12
C ILE A 102 34.83 -4.89 36.75
N GLN A 103 33.51 -4.86 36.74
CA GLN A 103 32.69 -5.19 35.55
C GLN A 103 32.10 -3.94 34.92
N LYS A 104 32.39 -3.74 33.64
CA LYS A 104 31.77 -2.73 32.78
C LYS A 104 30.61 -3.37 32.02
N LYS A 105 29.44 -2.73 32.03
CA LYS A 105 28.23 -3.17 31.32
C LYS A 105 28.00 -2.29 30.11
N SER A 106 27.82 -2.90 28.93
CA SER A 106 27.33 -2.28 27.70
C SER A 106 26.02 -2.98 27.30
N ILE A 107 25.01 -2.21 26.95
CA ILE A 107 23.71 -2.72 26.46
C ILE A 107 23.63 -2.47 24.97
N VAL A 108 23.21 -3.48 24.22
CA VAL A 108 23.02 -3.43 22.76
C VAL A 108 21.62 -3.95 22.47
N SER A 109 20.85 -3.23 21.64
CA SER A 109 19.51 -3.64 21.24
C SER A 109 19.58 -4.82 20.26
N LYS A 110 18.64 -5.77 20.42
CA LYS A 110 18.37 -6.86 19.48
C LYS A 110 17.42 -6.43 18.35
N ASN A 111 16.70 -5.33 18.56
CA ASN A 111 15.67 -4.87 17.65
C ASN A 111 16.30 -4.49 16.31
N VAL A 112 15.49 -4.64 15.27
CA VAL A 112 15.84 -4.12 13.95
C VAL A 112 15.93 -2.60 14.05
N GLN A 113 17.05 -2.07 13.60
CA GLN A 113 17.34 -0.65 13.50
C GLN A 113 17.54 -0.31 12.03
N GLY A 114 17.36 0.97 11.67
CA GLY A 114 17.57 1.39 10.31
C GLY A 114 18.10 2.80 10.21
N PHE A 115 18.64 3.10 9.04
CA PHE A 115 19.11 4.43 8.69
C PHE A 115 18.79 4.72 7.22
N PRO A 116 18.53 5.99 6.88
CA PRO A 116 18.34 6.43 5.49
C PRO A 116 19.68 6.62 4.80
N ILE A 117 19.70 6.45 3.47
CA ILE A 117 20.75 6.84 2.56
C ILE A 117 20.10 7.66 1.45
N GLY A 118 20.60 8.85 1.20
CA GLY A 118 20.10 9.77 0.18
C GLY A 118 19.13 10.82 0.69
N TYR A 119 18.55 10.64 1.86
CA TYR A 119 17.60 11.62 2.43
C TYR A 119 17.73 11.76 3.94
N ASN A 120 17.22 12.87 4.46
CA ASN A 120 17.15 13.11 5.90
C ASN A 120 15.78 12.70 6.44
N ILE A 121 15.76 11.79 7.42
CA ILE A 121 14.52 11.23 7.99
C ILE A 121 13.63 12.28 8.69
N HIS A 122 14.20 13.43 9.12
CA HIS A 122 13.45 14.45 9.85
C HIS A 122 12.88 15.54 8.95
N THR A 123 13.60 15.91 7.89
CA THR A 123 13.19 16.97 6.96
C THR A 123 12.62 16.43 5.67
N ASN A 124 12.83 15.15 5.39
CA ASN A 124 12.50 14.49 4.13
C ASN A 124 13.15 15.17 2.90
N GLU A 125 14.24 15.89 3.13
CA GLU A 125 15.02 16.53 2.09
C GLU A 125 16.08 15.58 1.57
N SER A 126 16.30 15.59 0.26
CA SER A 126 17.36 14.80 -0.39
C SER A 126 18.74 15.33 0.01
N VAL A 127 19.65 14.43 0.30
CA VAL A 127 21.07 14.71 0.54
C VAL A 127 21.83 14.41 -0.75
N GLU A 128 22.07 15.44 -1.57
CA GLU A 128 22.63 15.31 -2.92
C GLU A 128 23.93 14.48 -2.95
N ASP A 129 24.82 14.63 -1.97
CA ASP A 129 26.08 13.87 -1.89
C ASP A 129 25.85 12.35 -1.76
N GLU A 130 24.73 11.93 -1.17
CA GLU A 130 24.38 10.52 -0.96
C GLU A 130 23.40 9.99 -2.03
N SER A 131 22.47 10.82 -2.50
CA SER A 131 21.36 10.43 -3.38
C SER A 131 21.71 10.46 -4.87
N VAL A 132 22.54 11.45 -5.31
CA VAL A 132 22.86 11.60 -6.73
C VAL A 132 23.83 10.51 -7.18
N MET A 133 23.41 9.76 -8.20
CA MET A 133 24.18 8.65 -8.79
C MET A 133 24.15 8.76 -10.31
N ILE A 134 25.06 8.04 -10.96
CA ILE A 134 25.17 7.98 -12.41
C ILE A 134 24.83 6.56 -12.86
N SER A 135 23.89 6.43 -13.78
CA SER A 135 23.52 5.17 -14.43
C SER A 135 24.50 4.78 -15.55
N VAL A 136 24.38 3.57 -16.09
CA VAL A 136 25.26 3.06 -17.18
C VAL A 136 25.14 3.90 -18.46
N ASP A 137 24.02 4.53 -18.68
CA ASP A 137 23.74 5.42 -19.83
C ASP A 137 24.10 6.89 -19.56
N PHE A 138 24.93 7.14 -18.54
CA PHE A 138 25.45 8.45 -18.12
C PHE A 138 24.37 9.48 -17.74
N ASN A 139 23.21 9.03 -17.31
CA ASN A 139 22.19 9.89 -16.76
C ASN A 139 22.32 10.01 -15.24
N PHE A 140 22.05 11.20 -14.71
CA PHE A 140 21.95 11.42 -13.27
C PHE A 140 20.58 10.96 -12.77
N VAL A 141 20.58 10.29 -11.62
CA VAL A 141 19.38 9.84 -10.91
C VAL A 141 19.55 10.06 -9.41
N ASN A 142 18.50 10.58 -8.78
CA ASN A 142 18.41 10.61 -7.32
C ASN A 142 17.78 9.31 -6.87
N VAL A 143 18.46 8.60 -5.96
CA VAL A 143 17.93 7.36 -5.43
C VAL A 143 18.06 7.35 -3.92
N ASP A 144 16.96 7.11 -3.26
CA ASP A 144 16.84 7.07 -1.82
C ASP A 144 16.64 5.63 -1.34
N PHE A 145 17.41 5.25 -0.32
CA PHE A 145 17.34 3.93 0.28
C PHE A 145 17.08 4.00 1.77
N TYR A 146 16.41 2.98 2.28
CA TYR A 146 16.31 2.70 3.70
C TYR A 146 16.93 1.35 4.00
N VAL A 147 17.90 1.33 4.90
CA VAL A 147 18.67 0.14 5.26
C VAL A 147 18.27 -0.29 6.65
N GLU A 148 17.87 -1.56 6.79
CA GLU A 148 17.51 -2.19 8.06
C GLU A 148 18.54 -3.23 8.43
N TYR A 149 19.00 -3.15 9.67
CA TYR A 149 20.00 -4.05 10.22
C TYR A 149 19.66 -4.45 11.66
N ARG A 150 20.25 -5.53 12.10
CA ARG A 150 20.23 -5.93 13.52
C ARG A 150 21.59 -6.41 13.98
N VAL A 151 21.79 -6.37 15.30
CA VAL A 151 22.99 -6.89 15.92
C VAL A 151 22.82 -8.37 16.24
N ILE A 152 23.67 -9.23 15.66
CA ILE A 152 23.68 -10.68 15.94
C ILE A 152 24.73 -10.99 17.00
N ASP A 153 25.94 -10.44 16.86
CA ASP A 153 27.04 -10.65 17.80
C ASP A 153 27.40 -9.32 18.48
N PRO A 154 26.92 -9.10 19.70
CA PRO A 154 27.15 -7.84 20.41
C PRO A 154 28.62 -7.66 20.83
N VAL A 155 29.43 -8.73 20.89
CA VAL A 155 30.87 -8.61 21.18
C VAL A 155 31.61 -8.02 20.01
N LYS A 156 31.40 -8.59 18.82
CA LYS A 156 31.99 -8.08 17.59
C LYS A 156 31.53 -6.66 17.30
N TYR A 157 30.27 -6.37 17.50
CA TYR A 157 29.69 -5.02 17.35
C TYR A 157 30.37 -3.98 18.23
N LEU A 158 30.72 -4.31 19.49
CA LEU A 158 31.30 -3.37 20.44
C LEU A 158 32.82 -3.27 20.38
N TYR A 159 33.50 -4.32 19.88
CA TYR A 159 34.96 -4.43 20.06
C TYR A 159 35.76 -4.59 18.75
N ASN A 160 35.13 -5.07 17.67
CA ASN A 160 35.83 -5.23 16.39
C ASN A 160 35.98 -3.91 15.64
N SER A 161 35.08 -2.97 15.86
CA SER A 161 35.12 -1.66 15.20
C SER A 161 34.69 -0.55 16.15
N GLN A 162 35.20 0.65 15.91
CA GLN A 162 34.80 1.85 16.66
C GLN A 162 33.41 2.36 16.27
N ASP A 163 33.04 2.23 14.97
CA ASP A 163 31.75 2.61 14.42
C ASP A 163 31.28 1.58 13.38
N PRO A 164 30.70 0.45 13.82
CA PRO A 164 30.26 -0.60 12.90
C PRO A 164 29.08 -0.15 12.03
N VAL A 165 28.23 0.76 12.52
CA VAL A 165 27.09 1.29 11.75
C VAL A 165 27.57 2.25 10.65
N GLY A 166 28.52 3.10 10.95
CA GLY A 166 29.14 3.98 9.94
C GLY A 166 29.84 3.18 8.85
N ILE A 167 30.55 2.08 9.20
CA ILE A 167 31.14 1.18 8.21
C ILE A 167 30.05 0.54 7.34
N LEU A 168 28.98 0.02 7.95
CA LEU A 168 27.84 -0.53 7.21
C LEU A 168 27.24 0.51 6.25
N LYS A 169 27.06 1.76 6.70
CA LYS A 169 26.54 2.84 5.86
C LYS A 169 27.45 3.09 4.65
N MET A 170 28.76 3.18 4.87
CA MET A 170 29.74 3.37 3.77
C MET A 170 29.72 2.21 2.78
N LEU A 171 29.65 0.97 3.27
CA LEU A 171 29.52 -0.21 2.41
C LEU A 171 28.24 -0.18 1.59
N CYS A 172 27.11 0.14 2.22
CA CYS A 172 25.85 0.29 1.51
C CYS A 172 25.94 1.36 0.42
N GLN A 173 26.41 2.54 0.73
CA GLN A 173 26.60 3.63 -0.25
C GLN A 173 27.50 3.21 -1.42
N SER A 174 28.59 2.52 -1.14
CA SER A 174 29.51 2.05 -2.18
C SER A 174 28.86 1.03 -3.11
N TYR A 175 28.19 -0.01 -2.56
CA TYR A 175 27.56 -1.05 -3.37
C TYR A 175 26.29 -0.59 -4.06
N ILE A 176 25.55 0.36 -3.49
CA ILE A 176 24.44 1.01 -4.15
C ILE A 176 24.93 1.73 -5.42
N ARG A 177 25.95 2.60 -5.29
CA ARG A 177 26.53 3.31 -6.43
C ARG A 177 27.08 2.38 -7.50
N ASP A 178 27.84 1.37 -7.07
CA ASP A 178 28.41 0.38 -7.98
C ASP A 178 27.33 -0.40 -8.74
N THR A 179 26.23 -0.71 -8.08
CA THR A 179 25.15 -1.48 -8.70
C THR A 179 24.30 -0.61 -9.63
N ILE A 180 23.90 0.60 -9.19
CA ILE A 180 23.11 1.53 -10.00
C ILE A 180 23.86 1.91 -11.28
N GLY A 181 25.20 2.05 -11.22
CA GLY A 181 26.03 2.31 -12.40
C GLY A 181 26.05 1.19 -13.45
N LEU A 182 25.46 0.03 -13.18
CA LEU A 182 25.33 -1.09 -14.13
C LEU A 182 23.97 -1.14 -14.84
N TYR A 183 22.98 -0.36 -14.39
CA TYR A 183 21.63 -0.33 -14.94
C TYR A 183 21.34 0.97 -15.69
N ASN A 184 20.41 0.90 -16.65
CA ASN A 184 19.90 2.10 -17.32
C ASN A 184 18.99 2.89 -16.39
N VAL A 185 18.91 4.20 -16.60
CA VAL A 185 18.06 5.08 -15.78
C VAL A 185 16.60 4.66 -15.80
N ASP A 186 16.08 4.20 -16.93
CA ASP A 186 14.71 3.71 -17.07
C ASP A 186 14.45 2.50 -16.15
N ASP A 187 15.38 1.54 -16.07
CA ASP A 187 15.28 0.37 -15.19
C ASP A 187 15.32 0.76 -13.71
N VAL A 188 16.17 1.73 -13.36
CA VAL A 188 16.28 2.25 -11.98
C VAL A 188 14.98 2.93 -11.53
N ILE A 189 14.36 3.74 -12.41
CA ILE A 189 13.16 4.51 -12.07
C ILE A 189 11.90 3.64 -12.10
N THR A 190 11.82 2.64 -12.99
CA THR A 190 10.58 1.90 -13.26
C THR A 190 10.58 0.46 -12.73
N THR A 191 10.94 -0.49 -13.59
CA THR A 191 10.70 -1.94 -13.36
C THR A 191 11.85 -2.67 -12.69
N GLY A 192 13.06 -2.15 -12.73
CA GLY A 192 14.27 -2.81 -12.24
C GLY A 192 14.46 -2.76 -10.72
N LYS A 193 13.62 -2.04 -9.97
CA LYS A 193 13.80 -1.79 -8.53
C LYS A 193 14.04 -3.06 -7.71
N SER A 194 13.24 -4.09 -7.92
CA SER A 194 13.34 -5.34 -7.15
C SER A 194 14.63 -6.12 -7.45
N GLU A 195 15.05 -6.15 -8.71
CA GLU A 195 16.28 -6.81 -9.14
C GLU A 195 17.49 -6.07 -8.59
N ILE A 196 17.52 -4.74 -8.72
CA ILE A 196 18.59 -3.88 -8.20
C ILE A 196 18.73 -4.04 -6.68
N GLN A 197 17.62 -4.02 -5.93
CA GLN A 197 17.62 -4.25 -4.49
C GLN A 197 18.19 -5.62 -4.13
N GLY A 198 17.81 -6.66 -4.88
CA GLY A 198 18.33 -8.02 -4.69
C GLY A 198 19.84 -8.10 -4.91
N ALA A 199 20.33 -7.54 -6.01
CA ALA A 199 21.75 -7.50 -6.34
C ALA A 199 22.58 -6.70 -5.30
N ILE A 200 22.07 -5.57 -4.84
CA ILE A 200 22.71 -4.76 -3.80
C ILE A 200 22.77 -5.55 -2.49
N LYS A 201 21.64 -6.14 -2.08
CA LYS A 201 21.56 -6.93 -0.84
C LYS A 201 22.57 -8.07 -0.83
N GLU A 202 22.66 -8.82 -1.92
CA GLU A 202 23.60 -9.93 -2.05
C GLU A 202 25.06 -9.47 -1.91
N LYS A 203 25.45 -8.41 -2.60
CA LYS A 203 26.80 -7.84 -2.52
C LYS A 203 27.14 -7.38 -1.10
N ILE A 204 26.22 -6.68 -0.42
CA ILE A 204 26.43 -6.18 0.94
C ILE A 204 26.51 -7.33 1.93
N VAL A 205 25.62 -8.33 1.86
CA VAL A 205 25.65 -9.50 2.76
C VAL A 205 26.98 -10.26 2.63
N ASN A 206 27.41 -10.52 1.41
CA ASN A 206 28.68 -11.20 1.15
C ASN A 206 29.88 -10.43 1.72
N ARG A 207 29.87 -9.11 1.62
CA ARG A 207 30.92 -8.27 2.18
C ARG A 207 30.85 -8.19 3.71
N LEU A 208 29.67 -8.08 4.27
CA LEU A 208 29.46 -7.98 5.72
C LEU A 208 29.96 -9.22 6.46
N LEU A 209 29.85 -10.41 5.84
CA LEU A 209 30.43 -11.65 6.36
C LEU A 209 31.96 -11.59 6.46
N GLN A 210 32.61 -10.87 5.57
CA GLN A 210 34.09 -10.73 5.58
C GLN A 210 34.58 -9.70 6.60
N GLU A 211 33.81 -8.62 6.82
CA GLU A 211 34.16 -7.55 7.76
C GLU A 211 33.93 -7.92 9.22
N ASP A 212 33.17 -8.97 9.50
CA ASP A 212 32.92 -9.52 10.85
C ASP A 212 32.52 -8.48 11.89
N LEU A 213 31.60 -7.57 11.51
CA LEU A 213 31.13 -6.46 12.34
C LEU A 213 30.08 -6.85 13.41
N GLY A 214 29.64 -8.11 13.42
CA GLY A 214 28.56 -8.57 14.30
C GLY A 214 27.17 -8.03 13.95
N LEU A 215 27.03 -7.48 12.74
CA LEU A 215 25.79 -6.95 12.17
C LEU A 215 25.21 -7.90 11.10
N GLU A 216 23.91 -7.94 10.99
CA GLU A 216 23.19 -8.58 9.90
C GLU A 216 22.34 -7.55 9.16
N LEU A 217 22.41 -7.56 7.85
CA LEU A 217 21.52 -6.80 6.98
C LEU A 217 20.18 -7.53 6.88
N VAL A 218 19.14 -6.94 7.45
CA VAL A 218 17.76 -7.49 7.40
C VAL A 218 17.15 -7.18 6.05
N ASN A 219 17.13 -5.91 5.69
CA ASN A 219 16.52 -5.44 4.45
C ASN A 219 17.24 -4.20 3.91
N ILE A 220 17.12 -4.01 2.60
CA ILE A 220 17.47 -2.76 1.92
C ILE A 220 16.34 -2.44 0.95
N ALA A 221 15.71 -1.32 1.13
CA ALA A 221 14.56 -0.89 0.34
C ALA A 221 14.88 0.41 -0.39
N MET A 222 14.71 0.42 -1.70
CA MET A 222 14.70 1.63 -2.51
C MET A 222 13.38 2.35 -2.25
N GLN A 223 13.43 3.53 -1.65
CA GLN A 223 12.25 4.32 -1.30
C GLN A 223 11.77 5.11 -2.50
N ASP A 224 12.68 5.85 -3.10
CA ASP A 224 12.40 6.65 -4.27
C ASP A 224 13.54 6.60 -5.28
N ALA A 225 13.21 6.79 -6.56
CA ALA A 225 14.16 6.93 -7.64
C ALA A 225 13.58 7.93 -8.64
N GLU A 226 14.17 9.10 -8.71
CA GLU A 226 13.68 10.22 -9.50
C GLU A 226 14.82 10.87 -10.30
N PRO A 227 14.53 11.47 -11.46
CA PRO A 227 15.48 12.35 -12.13
C PRO A 227 15.85 13.55 -11.24
N PRO A 228 17.08 14.08 -11.33
CA PRO A 228 17.58 15.07 -10.37
C PRO A 228 16.92 16.45 -10.49
N THR A 229 16.33 16.80 -11.65
CA THR A 229 15.68 18.10 -11.85
C THR A 229 14.21 17.95 -12.22
N ARG A 230 13.39 18.93 -11.83
CA ARG A 230 11.94 18.95 -12.09
C ARG A 230 11.61 18.99 -13.58
N GLU A 231 12.45 19.65 -14.38
CA GLU A 231 12.28 19.73 -15.84
C GLU A 231 12.45 18.34 -16.46
N VAL A 232 13.47 17.58 -16.03
CA VAL A 232 13.71 16.21 -16.51
C VAL A 232 12.59 15.28 -16.03
N GLN A 233 12.12 15.41 -14.77
CA GLN A 233 10.96 14.65 -14.27
C GLN A 233 9.70 14.88 -15.12
N GLN A 234 9.43 16.13 -15.50
CA GLN A 234 8.28 16.46 -16.35
C GLN A 234 8.42 15.86 -17.76
N ALA A 235 9.63 15.89 -18.31
CA ALA A 235 9.90 15.28 -19.61
C ALA A 235 9.71 13.75 -19.58
N PHE A 236 10.21 13.07 -18.55
CA PHE A 236 9.98 11.63 -18.34
C PHE A 236 8.49 11.30 -18.18
N LYS A 237 7.76 12.07 -17.38
CA LYS A 237 6.31 11.89 -17.22
C LYS A 237 5.56 12.10 -18.55
N ALA A 238 5.96 13.07 -19.34
CA ALA A 238 5.36 13.30 -20.67
C ALA A 238 5.59 12.12 -21.61
N VAL A 239 6.80 11.55 -21.63
CA VAL A 239 7.10 10.35 -22.42
C VAL A 239 6.29 9.15 -21.95
N GLU A 240 6.22 8.93 -20.64
CA GLU A 240 5.45 7.80 -20.07
C GLU A 240 3.96 7.95 -20.36
N THR A 241 3.40 9.17 -20.19
CA THR A 241 2.01 9.46 -20.55
C THR A 241 1.76 9.19 -22.03
N SER A 242 2.67 9.64 -22.92
CA SER A 242 2.52 9.39 -24.37
C SER A 242 2.59 7.91 -24.74
N LYS A 243 3.43 7.12 -24.07
CA LYS A 243 3.46 5.65 -24.23
C LYS A 243 2.13 5.02 -23.80
N GLN A 244 1.61 5.40 -22.63
CA GLN A 244 0.33 4.90 -22.13
C GLN A 244 -0.85 5.30 -23.03
N GLU A 245 -0.84 6.53 -23.55
CA GLU A 245 -1.84 7.00 -24.51
C GLU A 245 -1.78 6.19 -25.81
N ALA A 246 -0.58 5.90 -26.33
CA ALA A 246 -0.40 5.07 -27.50
C ALA A 246 -0.89 3.63 -27.28
N GLU A 247 -0.55 3.01 -26.14
CA GLU A 247 -1.07 1.68 -25.78
C GLU A 247 -2.60 1.69 -25.61
N THR A 248 -3.14 2.72 -25.00
CA THR A 248 -4.59 2.89 -24.81
C THR A 248 -5.29 3.02 -26.16
N ALA A 249 -4.72 3.80 -27.10
CA ALA A 249 -5.26 3.94 -28.45
C ALA A 249 -5.26 2.60 -29.20
N ILE A 250 -4.16 1.83 -29.13
CA ILE A 250 -4.07 0.49 -29.72
C ILE A 250 -5.10 -0.46 -29.11
N ASN A 251 -5.21 -0.47 -27.79
CA ASN A 251 -6.17 -1.33 -27.08
C ASN A 251 -7.61 -0.97 -27.42
N ASN A 252 -7.94 0.33 -27.52
CA ASN A 252 -9.26 0.79 -27.94
C ASN A 252 -9.55 0.42 -29.40
N ALA A 253 -8.58 0.54 -30.30
CA ALA A 253 -8.74 0.12 -31.68
C ALA A 253 -8.96 -1.39 -31.81
N ASN A 254 -8.22 -2.20 -31.05
CA ASN A 254 -8.39 -3.63 -30.99
C ASN A 254 -9.75 -4.02 -30.40
N LYS A 255 -10.18 -3.33 -29.34
CA LYS A 255 -11.49 -3.52 -28.75
C LYS A 255 -12.60 -3.22 -29.75
N TYR A 256 -12.52 -2.08 -30.43
CA TYR A 256 -13.48 -1.69 -31.47
C TYR A 256 -13.54 -2.73 -32.58
N ALA A 257 -12.39 -3.17 -33.11
CA ALA A 257 -12.36 -4.19 -34.15
C ALA A 257 -12.95 -5.53 -33.69
N ASN A 258 -12.73 -5.93 -32.45
CA ASN A 258 -13.23 -7.18 -31.88
C ASN A 258 -14.74 -7.11 -31.51
N GLU A 259 -15.29 -5.94 -31.32
CA GLU A 259 -16.72 -5.73 -31.02
C GLU A 259 -17.54 -5.53 -32.29
N GLU A 260 -17.11 -4.61 -33.17
CA GLU A 260 -17.89 -4.20 -34.36
C GLU A 260 -17.85 -5.24 -35.47
N LEU A 261 -16.71 -5.87 -35.71
CA LEU A 261 -16.61 -6.83 -36.82
C LEU A 261 -17.51 -8.06 -36.60
N PRO A 262 -17.48 -8.73 -35.44
CA PRO A 262 -18.39 -9.86 -35.19
C PRO A 262 -19.86 -9.43 -35.11
N ALA A 263 -20.16 -8.22 -34.63
CA ALA A 263 -21.51 -7.68 -34.62
C ALA A 263 -22.05 -7.51 -36.03
N ALA A 264 -21.27 -6.89 -36.92
CA ALA A 264 -21.64 -6.73 -38.31
C ALA A 264 -21.79 -8.07 -39.07
N GLU A 265 -20.94 -9.07 -38.74
CA GLU A 265 -21.07 -10.44 -39.28
C GLU A 265 -22.35 -11.12 -38.77
N ALA A 266 -22.67 -10.96 -37.49
CA ALA A 266 -23.89 -11.50 -36.91
C ALA A 266 -25.16 -10.86 -37.51
N ASP A 267 -25.16 -9.55 -37.70
CA ASP A 267 -26.26 -8.82 -38.34
C ASP A 267 -26.43 -9.27 -39.82
N ALA A 268 -25.35 -9.45 -40.54
CA ALA A 268 -25.39 -9.95 -41.92
C ALA A 268 -25.98 -11.39 -41.97
N ASP A 269 -25.52 -12.27 -41.07
CA ASP A 269 -26.03 -13.62 -40.95
C ASP A 269 -27.52 -13.64 -40.54
N GLU A 270 -27.96 -12.76 -39.69
CA GLU A 270 -29.35 -12.62 -39.29
C GLU A 270 -30.22 -12.23 -40.48
N ILE A 271 -29.82 -11.21 -41.25
CA ILE A 271 -30.53 -10.80 -42.46
C ILE A 271 -30.65 -11.96 -43.47
N LEU A 272 -29.54 -12.70 -43.69
CA LEU A 272 -29.55 -13.84 -44.62
C LEU A 272 -30.51 -14.94 -44.14
N ARG A 273 -30.47 -15.28 -42.84
CA ARG A 273 -31.36 -16.32 -42.25
C ARG A 273 -32.81 -15.88 -42.29
N GLN A 274 -33.12 -14.60 -42.04
CA GLN A 274 -34.47 -14.05 -42.15
C GLN A 274 -34.98 -14.12 -43.61
N ALA A 275 -34.14 -13.78 -44.58
CA ALA A 275 -34.49 -13.90 -46.01
C ALA A 275 -34.72 -15.36 -46.43
N GLU A 276 -33.88 -16.29 -46.01
CA GLU A 276 -34.06 -17.74 -46.24
C GLU A 276 -35.34 -18.26 -45.59
N ALA A 277 -35.62 -17.90 -44.34
CA ALA A 277 -36.84 -18.26 -43.63
C ALA A 277 -38.10 -17.71 -44.34
N TYR A 278 -38.04 -16.44 -44.78
CA TYR A 278 -39.13 -15.83 -45.55
C TYR A 278 -39.36 -16.55 -46.87
N LYS A 279 -38.28 -16.83 -47.61
CA LYS A 279 -38.34 -17.62 -48.86
C LYS A 279 -38.97 -19.00 -48.62
N ALA A 280 -38.54 -19.71 -47.62
CA ALA A 280 -39.07 -21.03 -47.23
C ALA A 280 -40.54 -20.96 -46.85
N ALA A 281 -40.95 -19.96 -46.04
CA ALA A 281 -42.33 -19.73 -45.66
C ALA A 281 -43.22 -19.42 -46.89
N ARG A 282 -42.76 -18.59 -47.81
CA ARG A 282 -43.49 -18.25 -49.06
C ARG A 282 -43.65 -19.46 -49.96
N ILE A 283 -42.63 -20.28 -50.13
CA ILE A 283 -42.72 -21.54 -50.90
C ILE A 283 -43.66 -22.53 -50.23
N ALA A 284 -43.59 -22.69 -48.89
CA ALA A 284 -44.48 -23.56 -48.14
C ALA A 284 -45.94 -23.10 -48.24
N GLU A 285 -46.19 -21.79 -48.11
CA GLU A 285 -47.54 -21.18 -48.29
C GLU A 285 -48.09 -21.44 -49.68
N ALA A 286 -47.28 -21.16 -50.75
CA ALA A 286 -47.67 -21.40 -52.12
C ALA A 286 -48.00 -22.87 -52.41
N ASN A 287 -47.18 -23.79 -51.89
CA ASN A 287 -47.37 -25.23 -51.99
C ASN A 287 -48.66 -25.68 -51.24
N GLY A 288 -48.89 -25.10 -50.06
CA GLY A 288 -50.09 -25.36 -49.27
C GLY A 288 -51.35 -24.90 -49.99
N GLN A 289 -51.34 -23.70 -50.57
CA GLN A 289 -52.43 -23.14 -51.38
C GLN A 289 -52.68 -24.01 -52.62
N ALA A 290 -51.64 -24.42 -53.32
CA ALA A 290 -51.76 -25.27 -54.48
C ALA A 290 -52.31 -26.66 -54.14
N SER A 291 -51.88 -27.28 -53.03
CA SER A 291 -52.45 -28.56 -52.56
C SER A 291 -53.90 -28.41 -52.19
N ARG A 292 -54.23 -27.37 -51.43
CA ARG A 292 -55.64 -27.08 -51.05
C ARG A 292 -56.51 -26.87 -52.29
N PHE A 293 -56.03 -26.13 -53.28
CA PHE A 293 -56.77 -25.96 -54.52
C PHE A 293 -57.00 -27.28 -55.25
N ARG A 294 -55.97 -28.14 -55.36
CA ARG A 294 -56.07 -29.43 -56.01
C ARG A 294 -57.09 -30.36 -55.32
N GLU A 295 -57.08 -30.39 -53.99
CA GLU A 295 -58.00 -31.17 -53.17
C GLU A 295 -59.45 -30.65 -53.34
N LEU A 296 -59.66 -29.34 -53.26
CA LEU A 296 -60.94 -28.72 -53.48
C LEU A 296 -61.43 -28.94 -54.90
N TYR A 297 -60.57 -28.90 -55.90
CA TYR A 297 -60.93 -29.18 -57.30
C TYR A 297 -61.27 -30.63 -57.49
N ALA A 298 -60.61 -31.55 -56.83
CA ALA A 298 -60.97 -32.98 -56.89
C ALA A 298 -62.31 -33.26 -56.22
N GLU A 299 -62.65 -32.61 -55.10
CA GLU A 299 -63.98 -32.68 -54.53
C GLU A 299 -65.06 -32.02 -55.39
N TYR A 300 -64.77 -30.86 -55.95
CA TYR A 300 -65.66 -30.19 -56.88
C TYR A 300 -66.00 -31.04 -58.09
N SER A 301 -65.01 -31.71 -58.68
CA SER A 301 -65.17 -32.57 -59.84
C SER A 301 -66.12 -33.74 -59.59
N ARG A 302 -66.14 -34.21 -58.32
CA ARG A 302 -67.04 -35.35 -57.95
C ARG A 302 -68.44 -34.89 -57.60
N PHE A 303 -68.61 -33.74 -56.91
CA PHE A 303 -69.89 -33.25 -56.40
C PHE A 303 -70.02 -31.71 -56.57
N PRO A 304 -70.25 -31.21 -57.80
CA PRO A 304 -70.10 -29.76 -58.08
C PRO A 304 -71.16 -28.92 -57.33
N GLU A 305 -72.38 -29.31 -57.26
CA GLU A 305 -73.50 -28.51 -56.63
C GLU A 305 -73.27 -28.39 -55.13
N ILE A 306 -72.93 -29.49 -54.47
CA ILE A 306 -72.78 -29.53 -52.99
C ILE A 306 -71.48 -28.72 -52.59
N THR A 307 -70.45 -28.83 -53.38
CA THR A 307 -69.20 -28.13 -53.09
C THR A 307 -69.32 -26.62 -53.33
N ARG A 308 -70.14 -26.19 -54.38
CA ARG A 308 -70.38 -24.80 -54.62
C ARG A 308 -71.18 -24.18 -53.45
N GLN A 309 -72.26 -24.85 -52.96
CA GLN A 309 -72.98 -24.38 -51.84
C GLN A 309 -72.17 -24.26 -50.56
N ARG A 310 -71.36 -25.26 -50.28
CA ARG A 310 -70.48 -25.27 -49.11
C ARG A 310 -69.49 -24.09 -49.14
N LEU A 311 -68.80 -23.90 -50.28
CA LEU A 311 -67.86 -22.79 -50.44
C LEU A 311 -68.52 -21.41 -50.34
N PHE A 312 -69.78 -21.32 -50.86
CA PHE A 312 -70.57 -20.10 -50.70
C PHE A 312 -70.85 -19.80 -49.24
N TYR A 313 -71.34 -20.78 -48.46
CA TYR A 313 -71.61 -20.59 -47.04
C TYR A 313 -70.31 -20.35 -46.24
N GLU A 314 -69.22 -21.00 -46.57
CA GLU A 314 -67.90 -20.72 -45.95
C GLU A 314 -67.44 -19.31 -46.24
N MET A 315 -67.62 -18.80 -47.42
CA MET A 315 -67.27 -17.44 -47.79
C MET A 315 -68.21 -16.43 -47.04
N VAL A 316 -69.47 -16.66 -47.02
CA VAL A 316 -70.40 -15.86 -46.26
C VAL A 316 -70.06 -15.86 -44.76
N ALA A 317 -69.73 -16.99 -44.15
CA ALA A 317 -69.38 -17.09 -42.75
C ALA A 317 -68.07 -16.36 -42.41
N LYS A 318 -67.14 -16.21 -43.38
CA LYS A 318 -65.88 -15.45 -43.18
C LYS A 318 -66.06 -13.95 -43.37
N VAL A 319 -66.89 -13.53 -44.29
CA VAL A 319 -67.06 -12.11 -44.67
C VAL A 319 -68.07 -11.38 -43.81
N PHE A 320 -69.20 -12.07 -43.44
CA PHE A 320 -70.27 -11.45 -42.69
C PHE A 320 -69.96 -10.95 -41.29
N PRO A 321 -69.13 -11.63 -40.47
CA PRO A 321 -68.82 -11.17 -39.11
C PRO A 321 -68.22 -9.79 -39.00
N GLY A 322 -67.64 -9.27 -40.09
CA GLY A 322 -67.03 -7.94 -40.13
C GLY A 322 -67.86 -6.88 -40.88
N MET A 323 -69.07 -7.26 -41.44
CA MET A 323 -69.83 -6.32 -42.25
C MET A 323 -71.03 -5.79 -41.48
N LYS A 324 -71.29 -4.49 -41.58
CA LYS A 324 -72.56 -3.88 -41.22
C LYS A 324 -73.60 -4.25 -42.28
N VAL A 325 -74.53 -5.13 -41.96
CA VAL A 325 -75.65 -5.52 -42.88
C VAL A 325 -76.77 -4.57 -42.70
N ILE A 326 -77.20 -3.89 -43.76
CA ILE A 326 -78.37 -3.05 -43.79
C ILE A 326 -79.43 -3.81 -44.61
N ILE A 327 -80.52 -4.24 -43.95
CA ILE A 327 -81.67 -4.88 -44.60
C ILE A 327 -82.66 -3.81 -44.97
N LEU A 328 -82.90 -3.62 -46.27
CA LEU A 328 -83.94 -2.73 -46.78
C LEU A 328 -85.21 -3.56 -46.92
N GLY A 329 -86.28 -3.17 -46.23
CA GLY A 329 -87.60 -3.79 -46.39
C GLY A 329 -88.21 -3.40 -47.74
N GLU A 330 -89.05 -4.31 -48.36
CA GLU A 330 -89.60 -4.18 -49.70
C GLU A 330 -90.82 -3.22 -49.72
N ASP A 331 -91.23 -2.64 -48.62
CA ASP A 331 -92.41 -1.70 -48.53
C ASP A 331 -91.90 -0.27 -48.69
N GLY A 332 -92.26 0.33 -49.82
CA GLY A 332 -91.91 1.64 -50.35
C GLY A 332 -92.22 2.90 -49.47
N SER A 333 -91.71 2.90 -48.24
CA SER A 333 -91.64 4.10 -47.45
C SER A 333 -90.21 4.72 -47.60
N GLU A 334 -90.19 5.96 -48.04
CA GLU A 334 -88.96 6.78 -48.15
C GLU A 334 -88.22 6.76 -46.81
N LEU A 335 -87.25 5.86 -46.69
CA LEU A 335 -86.24 5.92 -45.64
C LEU A 335 -85.15 6.80 -46.14
N THR A 336 -85.14 8.06 -45.84
CA THR A 336 -83.97 8.94 -45.94
C THR A 336 -83.02 8.53 -44.87
N THR A 337 -82.27 7.47 -45.14
CA THR A 337 -81.20 7.04 -44.26
C THR A 337 -79.93 7.91 -44.58
N VAL A 338 -79.68 8.90 -43.76
CA VAL A 338 -78.39 9.59 -43.75
C VAL A 338 -77.41 8.57 -43.23
N LEU A 339 -76.71 7.89 -44.16
CA LEU A 339 -75.52 7.09 -43.80
C LEU A 339 -74.45 8.08 -43.38
N PRO A 340 -73.96 8.01 -42.13
CA PRO A 340 -72.78 8.77 -41.77
C PRO A 340 -71.59 8.15 -42.51
N LEU A 341 -71.20 8.76 -43.63
CA LEU A 341 -70.06 8.34 -44.45
C LEU A 341 -68.76 8.35 -43.66
N ASP A 342 -68.65 9.17 -42.64
CA ASP A 342 -67.49 9.26 -41.74
C ASP A 342 -67.24 7.97 -40.98
N GLU A 343 -68.23 7.15 -40.67
CA GLU A 343 -68.10 5.84 -40.04
C GLU A 343 -67.65 4.74 -41.04
N PHE A 344 -67.94 4.96 -42.35
CA PHE A 344 -67.48 4.03 -43.39
C PHE A 344 -66.04 4.25 -43.87
N PHE A 345 -65.57 5.49 -43.79
CA PHE A 345 -64.20 5.87 -44.16
C PHE A 345 -63.37 6.22 -42.98
N GLY A 346 -63.94 6.16 -41.76
CA GLY A 346 -63.18 6.41 -40.54
C GLY A 346 -62.46 5.21 -40.02
N ALA A 347 -61.21 5.40 -39.91
CA ALA A 347 -60.19 4.66 -39.13
C ALA A 347 -59.93 3.20 -39.57
N GLY A 348 -59.37 3.11 -40.73
CA GLY A 348 -58.28 2.16 -40.92
C GLY A 348 -56.99 2.93 -40.97
N GLU A 349 -56.52 3.50 -39.88
CA GLU A 349 -55.05 3.66 -39.73
C GLU A 349 -54.51 2.25 -39.67
N ALA A 350 -54.31 1.67 -40.83
CA ALA A 350 -53.36 0.61 -40.98
C ALA A 350 -52.02 1.27 -40.65
N GLU A 351 -51.53 1.01 -39.45
CA GLU A 351 -50.11 1.23 -39.12
C GLU A 351 -49.30 0.68 -40.30
N PRO A 352 -48.57 1.52 -41.04
CA PRO A 352 -47.75 1.00 -42.12
C PRO A 352 -46.82 -0.02 -41.50
N PRO A 353 -46.56 -1.19 -42.17
CA PRO A 353 -45.58 -2.13 -41.67
C PRO A 353 -44.28 -1.34 -41.43
N ALA A 354 -43.76 -1.42 -40.17
CA ALA A 354 -42.56 -0.76 -39.76
C ALA A 354 -41.50 -0.95 -40.88
N ALA A 355 -41.09 0.14 -41.46
CA ALA A 355 -40.04 0.12 -42.45
C ALA A 355 -38.78 -0.42 -41.78
N PRO A 356 -38.16 -1.49 -42.25
CA PRO A 356 -36.88 -1.92 -41.75
C PRO A 356 -35.86 -0.84 -42.13
N TYR A 357 -35.17 -0.38 -41.09
CA TYR A 357 -33.90 0.40 -41.20
C TYR A 357 -34.04 1.90 -41.53
N THR A 358 -34.23 2.72 -40.47
CA THR A 358 -33.61 4.03 -40.46
C THR A 358 -32.15 3.85 -40.04
N SER A 359 -31.23 4.07 -40.96
CA SER A 359 -29.84 4.32 -40.74
C SER A 359 -29.65 5.24 -39.53
N GLY A 360 -28.89 4.76 -38.52
CA GLY A 360 -28.52 5.54 -37.34
C GLY A 360 -27.96 6.91 -37.74
N GLU A 361 -28.45 7.90 -37.04
CA GLU A 361 -27.88 9.22 -36.97
C GLU A 361 -26.37 9.10 -36.67
N VAL A 362 -25.58 9.50 -37.60
CA VAL A 362 -24.18 9.88 -37.37
C VAL A 362 -24.26 11.15 -36.52
N SER A 363 -24.17 11.01 -35.20
CA SER A 363 -23.94 12.16 -34.34
C SER A 363 -22.52 12.67 -34.59
N ASP A 364 -22.47 13.90 -35.08
CA ASP A 364 -21.28 14.75 -35.11
C ASP A 364 -20.42 14.59 -33.87
N LEU A 365 -19.20 14.14 -34.05
CA LEU A 365 -18.10 14.37 -33.14
C LEU A 365 -17.33 15.57 -33.66
N GLY A 366 -17.62 16.72 -33.05
CA GLY A 366 -16.77 17.91 -33.06
C GLY A 366 -15.64 17.78 -32.02
#